data_9c2fb0c99e706848e7d1e9d6aa21761d
#
_entry.id   9c2fb0c99e706848e7d1e9d6aa21761d
#
_cell.length_a   1.000
_cell.length_b   1.000
_cell.length_c   1.000
_cell.angle_alpha   90.00
_cell.angle_beta   90.00
_cell.angle_gamma   90.00
#
_symmetry.space_group_name_H-M   'P 1'
#
loop_
_entity.id
_entity.type
_entity.pdbx_description
1 polymer ?
#
loop_
_entity_poly.entity_id
_entity_poly.type
_entity_poly.pdbx_seq_one_letter_code
_entity_poly.pdbx_strand_id
1 'polypeptide(L)'
;MSVNYESAIIYGIKCNPSAWDYEEREYMEDKGWDIVYDGYSDDFLYIGKLLSHACLGEEAQHEISGIYNFDIAEIIDDIPDNIFHNAFAEGGAFPRLYHICYAT
;
A
#
# COMPACT_ATOMS: atom_id res chain seq x y z
N MET A 1 18.39 11.56 -16.05
CA MET A 1 17.73 10.74 -15.03
C MET A 1 16.45 10.16 -15.60
N SER A 2 16.30 8.86 -15.52
CA SER A 2 15.10 8.19 -16.05
C SER A 2 14.04 8.06 -14.98
N VAL A 3 12.78 8.22 -15.38
CA VAL A 3 11.61 8.00 -14.52
C VAL A 3 10.98 6.69 -14.92
N ASN A 4 10.76 5.81 -13.94
CA ASN A 4 10.06 4.56 -14.17
C ASN A 4 8.57 4.75 -13.88
N TYR A 5 7.73 4.18 -14.74
CA TYR A 5 6.29 4.17 -14.55
C TYR A 5 5.86 2.78 -14.14
N GLU A 6 5.10 2.70 -13.07
CA GLU A 6 4.65 1.46 -12.48
C GLU A 6 3.14 1.47 -12.27
N SER A 7 2.56 0.28 -12.28
CA SER A 7 1.14 0.05 -12.01
C SER A 7 1.03 -1.02 -10.93
N ALA A 8 0.16 -0.79 -9.96
CA ALA A 8 -0.09 -1.73 -8.89
C ALA A 8 -1.57 -1.85 -8.59
N ILE A 9 -2.02 -3.06 -8.27
CA ILE A 9 -3.35 -3.31 -7.75
C ILE A 9 -3.17 -3.84 -6.33
N ILE A 10 -3.69 -3.11 -5.35
CA ILE A 10 -3.56 -3.45 -3.95
C ILE A 10 -4.93 -3.43 -3.26
N TYR A 11 -5.18 -4.46 -2.45
CA TYR A 11 -6.36 -4.51 -1.58
C TYR A 11 -5.92 -4.09 -0.18
N GLY A 12 -6.37 -2.94 0.27
CA GLY A 12 -5.91 -2.42 1.55
C GLY A 12 -6.48 -1.06 1.90
N ILE A 13 -5.70 -0.31 2.67
CA ILE A 13 -6.06 1.01 3.19
C ILE A 13 -5.23 2.09 2.51
N LYS A 14 -5.81 3.30 2.45
CA LYS A 14 -5.10 4.48 1.99
C LYS A 14 -4.62 5.26 3.20
N CYS A 15 -3.32 5.49 3.28
CA CYS A 15 -2.68 6.12 4.42
C CYS A 15 -2.32 7.57 4.13
N ASN A 16 -2.13 8.32 5.20
CA ASN A 16 -1.61 9.68 5.14
C ASN A 16 -0.07 9.60 5.14
N PRO A 17 0.62 9.89 4.04
CA PRO A 17 2.07 9.68 3.97
C PRO A 17 2.86 10.45 5.02
N SER A 18 2.38 11.62 5.43
CA SER A 18 3.09 12.45 6.41
C SER A 18 3.08 11.88 7.82
N ALA A 19 2.19 10.92 8.12
CA ALA A 19 2.10 10.28 9.42
C ALA A 19 3.01 9.05 9.54
N TRP A 20 3.49 8.52 8.42
CA TRP A 20 4.23 7.27 8.36
C TRP A 20 5.70 7.52 8.08
N ASP A 21 6.53 7.36 9.10
CA ASP A 21 7.98 7.37 8.95
C ASP A 21 8.49 6.00 8.51
N TYR A 22 9.78 5.91 8.25
CA TYR A 22 10.42 4.67 7.82
C TYR A 22 10.19 3.52 8.81
N GLU A 23 10.27 3.82 10.10
CA GLU A 23 10.13 2.79 11.14
C GLU A 23 8.74 2.15 11.14
N GLU A 24 7.69 2.96 11.00
CA GLU A 24 6.32 2.48 10.96
C GLU A 24 6.05 1.67 9.68
N ARG A 25 6.60 2.10 8.56
CA ARG A 25 6.48 1.35 7.30
C ARG A 25 7.17 0.00 7.41
N GLU A 26 8.40 -0.03 7.92
CA GLU A 26 9.14 -1.28 8.12
C GLU A 26 8.42 -2.22 9.08
N TYR A 27 7.82 -1.69 10.14
CA TYR A 27 7.02 -2.48 11.07
C TYR A 27 5.89 -3.22 10.37
N MET A 28 5.16 -2.53 9.46
CA MET A 28 4.08 -3.16 8.71
C MET A 28 4.60 -4.22 7.73
N GLU A 29 5.72 -3.95 7.08
CA GLU A 29 6.34 -4.94 6.19
C GLU A 29 6.75 -6.19 6.96
N ASP A 30 7.31 -6.03 8.16
CA ASP A 30 7.69 -7.16 9.02
C ASP A 30 6.48 -8.00 9.45
N LYS A 31 5.29 -7.38 9.51
CA LYS A 31 4.04 -8.08 9.77
C LYS A 31 3.49 -8.81 8.54
N GLY A 32 4.12 -8.66 7.39
CA GLY A 32 3.70 -9.32 6.16
C GLY A 32 2.82 -8.47 5.24
N TRP A 33 2.66 -7.18 5.54
CA TRP A 33 1.88 -6.29 4.69
C TRP A 33 2.73 -5.73 3.55
N ASP A 34 2.09 -5.49 2.42
CA ASP A 34 2.72 -4.85 1.27
C ASP A 34 2.50 -3.35 1.33
N ILE A 35 3.47 -2.58 0.86
CA ILE A 35 3.39 -1.12 0.85
C ILE A 35 3.61 -0.64 -0.58
N VAL A 36 2.73 0.27 -1.03
CA VAL A 36 2.88 0.99 -2.29
C VAL A 36 2.88 2.48 -1.99
N TYR A 37 3.94 3.16 -2.39
CA TYR A 37 4.05 4.60 -2.21
C TYR A 37 4.70 5.25 -3.41
N ASP A 38 4.43 6.54 -3.58
CA ASP A 38 5.09 7.33 -4.61
C ASP A 38 6.45 7.78 -4.10
N GLY A 39 7.50 7.06 -4.51
CA GLY A 39 8.87 7.38 -4.12
C GLY A 39 9.42 8.66 -4.74
N TYR A 40 8.70 9.24 -5.71
CA TYR A 40 9.12 10.45 -6.40
C TYR A 40 8.62 11.71 -5.72
N SER A 41 7.37 11.73 -5.26
CA SER A 41 6.74 12.92 -4.68
C SER A 41 6.12 12.71 -3.30
N ASP A 42 6.08 11.48 -2.80
CA ASP A 42 5.45 11.12 -1.53
C ASP A 42 3.98 11.56 -1.42
N ASP A 43 3.26 11.58 -2.54
CA ASP A 43 1.87 12.05 -2.57
C ASP A 43 0.87 11.03 -2.05
N PHE A 44 1.24 9.74 -2.00
CA PHE A 44 0.32 8.70 -1.53
C PHE A 44 1.05 7.54 -0.88
N LEU A 45 0.31 6.81 -0.04
CA LEU A 45 0.77 5.60 0.61
C LEU A 45 -0.41 4.65 0.77
N TYR A 46 -0.24 3.41 0.28
CA TYR A 46 -1.23 2.35 0.42
C TYR A 46 -0.59 1.15 1.10
N ILE A 47 -1.29 0.55 2.04
CA ILE A 47 -0.82 -0.63 2.76
C ILE A 47 -1.90 -1.72 2.70
N GLY A 48 -1.50 -2.93 2.36
CA GLY A 48 -2.44 -4.05 2.25
C GLY A 48 -1.80 -5.26 1.60
N LYS A 49 -2.54 -5.93 0.72
CA LYS A 49 -2.03 -7.05 -0.07
C LYS A 49 -1.94 -6.66 -1.53
N LEU A 50 -0.72 -6.72 -2.04
CA LEU A 50 -0.44 -6.45 -3.45
C LEU A 50 -0.92 -7.63 -4.28
N LEU A 51 -1.80 -7.36 -5.24
CA LEU A 51 -2.38 -8.39 -6.10
C LEU A 51 -1.69 -8.43 -7.45
N SER A 52 -1.19 -7.30 -7.92
CA SER A 52 -0.52 -7.19 -9.20
C SER A 52 0.42 -5.99 -9.19
N HIS A 53 1.55 -6.14 -9.86
CA HIS A 53 2.53 -5.07 -10.03
C HIS A 53 3.19 -5.22 -11.39
N ALA A 54 3.31 -4.12 -12.12
CA ALA A 54 4.00 -4.11 -13.40
C ALA A 54 4.68 -2.77 -13.64
N CYS A 55 5.86 -2.81 -14.23
CA CYS A 55 6.54 -1.62 -14.74
C CYS A 55 6.13 -1.39 -16.19
N LEU A 56 6.40 -0.21 -16.71
CA LEU A 56 6.13 0.12 -18.10
C LEU A 56 6.83 -0.89 -19.01
N GLY A 57 6.07 -1.51 -19.91
CA GLY A 57 6.57 -2.51 -20.84
C GLY A 57 6.56 -3.93 -20.32
N GLU A 58 6.17 -4.15 -19.07
CA GLU A 58 6.06 -5.48 -18.49
C GLU A 58 4.63 -6.00 -18.51
N GLU A 59 4.51 -7.32 -18.55
CA GLU A 59 3.23 -8.00 -18.43
C GLU A 59 2.99 -8.31 -16.95
N ALA A 60 1.81 -7.95 -16.43
CA ALA A 60 1.45 -8.22 -15.06
C ALA A 60 0.72 -9.55 -14.94
N GLN A 61 1.05 -10.33 -13.90
CA GLN A 61 0.35 -11.55 -13.55
C GLN A 61 -0.45 -11.31 -12.26
N HIS A 62 -1.65 -11.90 -12.19
CA HIS A 62 -2.54 -11.75 -11.06
C HIS A 62 -2.74 -13.06 -10.32
N GLU A 63 -2.57 -13.05 -9.01
CA GLU A 63 -2.95 -14.15 -8.15
C GLU A 63 -4.14 -13.73 -7.29
N ILE A 64 -5.32 -14.16 -7.69
CA ILE A 64 -6.55 -13.78 -7.01
C ILE A 64 -6.84 -14.72 -5.83
N SER A 65 -6.36 -15.96 -5.89
CA SER A 65 -6.65 -16.98 -4.88
C SER A 65 -6.22 -16.61 -3.45
N GLY A 66 -5.17 -15.80 -3.31
CA GLY A 66 -4.69 -15.36 -2.01
C GLY A 66 -5.64 -14.39 -1.29
N ILE A 67 -6.53 -13.72 -2.02
CA ILE A 67 -7.46 -12.76 -1.43
C ILE A 67 -8.45 -13.43 -0.48
N TYR A 68 -8.90 -14.63 -0.81
CA TYR A 68 -9.93 -15.34 -0.05
C TYR A 68 -9.46 -15.85 1.29
N ASN A 69 -8.15 -15.99 1.48
CA ASN A 69 -7.55 -16.47 2.73
C ASN A 69 -7.01 -15.32 3.58
N PHE A 70 -7.35 -14.09 3.22
CA PHE A 70 -6.74 -12.91 3.77
C PHE A 70 -7.78 -12.07 4.52
N ASP A 71 -7.53 -11.81 5.80
CA ASP A 71 -8.38 -10.94 6.62
C ASP A 71 -7.79 -9.54 6.64
N ILE A 72 -8.33 -8.66 5.80
CA ILE A 72 -7.87 -7.28 5.70
C ILE A 72 -8.14 -6.49 7.00
N ALA A 73 -9.10 -6.91 7.81
CA ALA A 73 -9.41 -6.22 9.05
C ALA A 73 -8.23 -6.26 10.04
N GLU A 74 -7.38 -7.26 9.94
CA GLU A 74 -6.19 -7.37 10.80
C GLU A 74 -5.20 -6.21 10.58
N ILE A 75 -5.24 -5.56 9.43
CA ILE A 75 -4.34 -4.45 9.14
C ILE A 75 -4.56 -3.29 10.13
N ILE A 76 -5.80 -3.04 10.51
CA ILE A 76 -6.13 -1.97 11.45
C ILE A 76 -5.48 -2.23 12.81
N ASP A 77 -5.49 -3.48 13.26
CA ASP A 77 -4.90 -3.88 14.53
C ASP A 77 -3.37 -3.79 14.51
N ASP A 78 -2.76 -3.90 13.34
CA ASP A 78 -1.31 -3.86 13.20
C ASP A 78 -0.75 -2.44 13.10
N ILE A 79 -1.60 -1.42 12.89
CA ILE A 79 -1.12 -0.05 12.78
C ILE A 79 -0.54 0.41 14.13
N PRO A 80 0.69 0.98 14.13
CA PRO A 80 1.29 1.47 15.37
C PRO A 80 0.42 2.51 16.08
N ASP A 81 0.26 2.35 17.40
CA ASP A 81 -0.61 3.20 18.22
C ASP A 81 -0.22 4.68 18.16
N ASN A 82 1.08 4.95 18.08
CA ASN A 82 1.60 6.32 18.12
C ASN A 82 1.18 7.16 16.91
N ILE A 83 0.80 6.53 15.79
CA ILE A 83 0.38 7.25 14.60
C ILE A 83 -1.10 7.02 14.25
N PHE A 84 -1.82 6.19 15.02
CA PHE A 84 -3.16 5.77 14.66
C PHE A 84 -4.13 6.95 14.43
N HIS A 85 -4.00 8.00 15.22
CA HIS A 85 -4.89 9.16 15.17
C HIS A 85 -4.82 9.93 13.83
N ASN A 86 -3.73 9.80 13.08
CA ASN A 86 -3.55 10.48 11.79
C ASN A 86 -3.03 9.55 10.69
N ALA A 87 -3.14 8.23 10.89
CA ALA A 87 -2.58 7.24 9.98
C ALA A 87 -3.27 7.20 8.62
N PHE A 88 -4.56 7.56 8.54
CA PHE A 88 -5.36 7.39 7.34
C PHE A 88 -5.51 8.67 6.54
N ALA A 89 -5.51 8.56 5.22
CA ALA A 89 -6.01 9.60 4.34
C ALA A 89 -7.53 9.65 4.45
N GLU A 90 -8.15 10.73 3.98
CA GLU A 90 -9.61 10.88 4.02
C GLU A 90 -10.29 9.70 3.33
N GLY A 91 -11.16 9.02 4.07
CA GLY A 91 -11.86 7.84 3.59
C GLY A 91 -11.00 6.59 3.47
N GLY A 92 -9.71 6.66 3.86
CA GLY A 92 -8.76 5.58 3.66
C GLY A 92 -8.81 4.44 4.66
N ALA A 93 -9.53 4.61 5.77
CA ALA A 93 -9.64 3.58 6.81
C ALA A 93 -10.45 2.36 6.40
N PHE A 94 -11.26 2.49 5.35
CA PHE A 94 -12.07 1.38 4.85
C PHE A 94 -11.31 0.63 3.77
N PRO A 95 -11.04 -0.68 3.95
CA PRO A 95 -10.32 -1.46 2.95
C PRO A 95 -11.03 -1.47 1.61
N ARG A 96 -10.26 -1.22 0.55
CA ARG A 96 -10.75 -1.17 -0.83
C ARG A 96 -9.71 -1.73 -1.78
N LEU A 97 -10.14 -2.02 -2.99
CA LEU A 97 -9.25 -2.36 -4.08
C LEU A 97 -8.82 -1.06 -4.77
N TYR A 98 -7.52 -0.81 -4.78
CA TYR A 98 -6.94 0.35 -5.44
C TYR A 98 -6.11 -0.09 -6.64
N HIS A 99 -6.29 0.60 -7.75
CA HIS A 99 -5.44 0.46 -8.93
C HIS A 99 -4.68 1.76 -9.10
N ILE A 100 -3.37 1.70 -8.97
CA ILE A 100 -2.51 2.87 -8.89
C ILE A 100 -1.51 2.85 -10.04
N CYS A 101 -1.40 3.97 -10.76
CA CYS A 101 -0.32 4.19 -11.71
C CYS A 101 0.53 5.34 -11.18
N TYR A 102 1.83 5.12 -11.09
CA TYR A 102 2.71 6.08 -10.44
C TYR A 102 4.10 6.07 -11.05
N ALA A 103 4.84 7.14 -10.78
CA ALA A 103 6.24 7.28 -11.19
C ALA A 103 7.18 7.02 -10.02
N THR A 104 8.30 6.39 -10.28
CA THR A 104 9.33 6.14 -9.27
C THR A 104 10.71 6.56 -9.74
#